data_ccb7233c5d24444e04064a84762ab2ff
#
_entry.id   ccb7233c5d24444e04064a84762ab2ff
#
_cell.length_a   1.000
_cell.length_b   1.000
_cell.length_c   1.000
_cell.angle_alpha   90.00
_cell.angle_beta   90.00
_cell.angle_gamma   90.00
#
_symmetry.space_group_name_H-M   'P 1'
#
loop_
_entity.id
_entity.type
_entity.pdbx_description
1 polymer ?
#
loop_
_entity_poly.entity_id
_entity_poly.type
_entity_poly.pdbx_seq_one_letter_code
_entity_poly.pdbx_strand_id
1 'polypeptide(L)'
;MSQQAASSYLSEPIRYAVTVPLPADRAFTLFTEGYNTWWPGHHIGTAEMAEAVLEPRAGGRYYERGVDGSECEWGQVLACDPPHRIVVAWQITANADAWVYDPDLSRASEFEVNFREQPDGQTRVELEHRNIGRHGAGAAGIHQGIGGPGGWPGILENYAKTAAAA
;
A
#
# COMPACT_ATOMS: atom_id res chain seq x y z
N MET A 1 26.13 -8.72 -15.24
CA MET A 1 24.88 -9.26 -14.67
C MET A 1 23.94 -9.64 -15.80
N SER A 2 23.42 -10.84 -15.76
CA SER A 2 22.47 -11.28 -16.77
C SER A 2 21.12 -10.58 -16.54
N GLN A 3 20.43 -10.29 -17.63
CA GLN A 3 19.05 -9.73 -17.56
C GLN A 3 18.11 -10.64 -16.76
N GLN A 4 18.40 -11.93 -16.73
CA GLN A 4 17.61 -12.93 -16.04
C GLN A 4 17.69 -12.76 -14.51
N ALA A 5 18.84 -12.39 -13.97
CA ALA A 5 19.00 -12.14 -12.53
C ALA A 5 18.26 -10.86 -12.11
N ALA A 6 18.32 -9.79 -12.91
CA ALA A 6 17.60 -8.56 -12.65
C ALA A 6 16.09 -8.76 -12.72
N SER A 7 15.62 -9.53 -13.72
CA SER A 7 14.20 -9.87 -13.87
C SER A 7 13.70 -10.71 -12.70
N SER A 8 14.51 -11.66 -12.21
CA SER A 8 14.17 -12.48 -11.03
C SER A 8 14.03 -11.64 -9.77
N TYR A 9 14.94 -10.70 -9.55
CA TYR A 9 14.88 -9.77 -8.41
C TYR A 9 13.60 -8.94 -8.41
N LEU A 10 13.24 -8.37 -9.58
CA LEU A 10 12.05 -7.53 -9.69
C LEU A 10 10.75 -8.30 -9.57
N SER A 11 10.76 -9.62 -9.77
CA SER A 11 9.57 -10.46 -9.60
C SER A 11 9.36 -10.92 -8.16
N GLU A 12 10.35 -10.72 -7.27
CA GLU A 12 10.21 -11.10 -5.89
C GLU A 12 9.27 -10.13 -5.15
N PRO A 13 8.26 -10.67 -4.42
CA PRO A 13 7.38 -9.80 -3.64
C PRO A 13 8.10 -9.18 -2.46
N ILE A 14 7.61 -8.02 -2.07
CA ILE A 14 8.03 -7.37 -0.83
C ILE A 14 7.04 -7.76 0.25
N ARG A 15 7.54 -8.30 1.36
CA ARG A 15 6.72 -8.74 2.48
C ARG A 15 7.14 -8.01 3.74
N TYR A 16 6.17 -7.62 4.52
CA TYR A 16 6.40 -7.03 5.84
C TYR A 16 5.20 -7.32 6.74
N ALA A 17 5.45 -7.48 8.02
CA ALA A 17 4.39 -7.77 8.97
C ALA A 17 4.63 -7.02 10.28
N VAL A 18 3.52 -6.62 10.92
CA VAL A 18 3.52 -6.02 12.25
C VAL A 18 2.43 -6.70 13.07
N THR A 19 2.57 -6.67 14.39
CA THR A 19 1.50 -7.11 15.30
C THR A 19 0.98 -5.89 16.05
N VAL A 20 -0.34 -5.75 16.07
CA VAL A 20 -1.00 -4.60 16.72
C VAL A 20 -1.89 -5.07 17.86
N PRO A 21 -2.03 -4.27 18.94
CA PRO A 21 -2.82 -4.66 20.12
C PRO A 21 -4.33 -4.38 19.95
N LEU A 22 -4.87 -4.80 18.81
CA LEU A 22 -6.28 -4.62 18.45
C LEU A 22 -6.83 -5.93 17.90
N PRO A 23 -8.13 -6.23 18.12
CA PRO A 23 -8.77 -7.34 17.44
C PRO A 23 -8.84 -7.08 15.93
N ALA A 24 -9.06 -8.12 15.15
CA ALA A 24 -8.97 -8.06 13.69
C ALA A 24 -9.92 -7.02 13.07
N ASP A 25 -11.14 -6.90 13.58
CA ASP A 25 -12.12 -5.94 13.06
C ASP A 25 -11.64 -4.49 13.23
N ARG A 26 -11.07 -4.16 14.38
CA ARG A 26 -10.53 -2.82 14.65
C ARG A 26 -9.24 -2.57 13.89
N ALA A 27 -8.37 -3.59 13.79
CA ALA A 27 -7.13 -3.50 13.01
C ALA A 27 -7.45 -3.24 11.54
N PHE A 28 -8.43 -3.93 10.98
CA PHE A 28 -8.88 -3.75 9.61
C PHE A 28 -9.48 -2.35 9.37
N THR A 29 -10.34 -1.90 10.27
CA THR A 29 -10.98 -0.59 10.16
C THR A 29 -9.95 0.53 10.23
N LEU A 30 -8.99 0.43 11.16
CA LEU A 30 -7.92 1.42 11.26
C LEU A 30 -7.07 1.45 9.98
N PHE A 31 -6.74 0.28 9.44
CA PHE A 31 -5.95 0.20 8.21
C PHE A 31 -6.67 0.84 7.03
N THR A 32 -7.96 0.61 6.89
CA THR A 32 -8.77 1.04 5.73
C THR A 32 -9.39 2.41 5.93
N GLU A 33 -10.45 2.51 6.70
CA GLU A 33 -11.16 3.78 6.93
C GLU A 33 -10.28 4.80 7.64
N GLY A 34 -9.40 4.33 8.51
CA GLY A 34 -8.45 5.17 9.23
C GLY A 34 -7.13 5.43 8.50
N TYR A 35 -7.04 5.09 7.23
CA TYR A 35 -5.80 5.14 6.44
C TYR A 35 -5.06 6.48 6.59
N ASN A 36 -5.79 7.58 6.53
CA ASN A 36 -5.20 8.91 6.63
C ASN A 36 -4.60 9.22 8.02
N THR A 37 -5.04 8.52 9.06
CA THR A 37 -4.56 8.79 10.43
C THR A 37 -3.13 8.31 10.67
N TRP A 38 -2.65 7.35 9.88
CA TRP A 38 -1.30 6.79 10.05
C TRP A 38 -0.45 6.85 8.78
N TRP A 39 -1.01 7.21 7.63
CA TRP A 39 -0.24 7.37 6.40
C TRP A 39 0.77 8.51 6.57
N PRO A 40 2.07 8.29 6.24
CA PRO A 40 3.14 9.25 6.57
C PRO A 40 3.21 10.49 5.67
N GLY A 41 2.23 10.71 4.81
CA GLY A 41 2.15 11.94 4.02
C GLY A 41 2.77 11.86 2.62
N HIS A 42 3.23 10.69 2.19
CA HIS A 42 3.68 10.51 0.80
C HIS A 42 2.53 10.79 -0.16
N HIS A 43 2.80 11.54 -1.23
CA HIS A 43 1.80 11.85 -2.24
C HIS A 43 2.45 12.07 -3.61
N ILE A 44 1.65 11.99 -4.67
CA ILE A 44 2.10 12.21 -6.05
C ILE A 44 1.32 13.33 -6.75
N GLY A 45 0.24 13.82 -6.17
CA GLY A 45 -0.52 14.95 -6.71
C GLY A 45 0.28 16.23 -6.62
N THR A 46 -0.07 17.21 -7.47
CA THR A 46 0.64 18.51 -7.53
C THR A 46 0.30 19.42 -6.37
N ALA A 47 -0.90 19.27 -5.79
CA ALA A 47 -1.32 20.04 -4.62
C ALA A 47 -0.80 19.38 -3.34
N GLU A 48 -0.66 20.17 -2.28
CA GLU A 48 -0.43 19.65 -0.94
C GLU A 48 -1.55 18.67 -0.58
N MET A 49 -1.20 17.51 -0.04
CA MET A 49 -2.18 16.48 0.28
C MET A 49 -2.95 16.82 1.55
N ALA A 50 -4.29 16.82 1.45
CA ALA A 50 -5.17 16.97 2.60
C ALA A 50 -5.47 15.62 3.25
N GLU A 51 -5.69 14.57 2.42
CA GLU A 51 -5.94 13.23 2.94
C GLU A 51 -5.63 12.14 1.92
N ALA A 52 -5.29 10.96 2.43
CA ALA A 52 -5.19 9.72 1.68
C ALA A 52 -6.41 8.85 2.01
N VAL A 53 -7.03 8.24 0.99
CA VAL A 53 -8.29 7.50 1.14
C VAL A 53 -8.15 6.10 0.55
N LEU A 54 -8.57 5.10 1.32
CA LEU A 54 -8.67 3.71 0.91
C LEU A 54 -10.09 3.22 1.20
N GLU A 55 -10.88 3.02 0.15
CA GLU A 55 -12.27 2.59 0.31
C GLU A 55 -12.34 1.07 0.48
N PRO A 56 -12.88 0.55 1.59
CA PRO A 56 -12.81 -0.87 1.93
C PRO A 56 -13.91 -1.70 1.28
N ARG A 57 -13.93 -1.73 -0.06
CA ARG A 57 -14.87 -2.56 -0.83
C ARG A 57 -14.27 -2.90 -2.19
N ALA A 58 -14.66 -4.03 -2.75
CA ALA A 58 -14.26 -4.39 -4.12
C ALA A 58 -14.73 -3.30 -5.08
N GLY A 59 -13.84 -2.85 -5.96
CA GLY A 59 -14.09 -1.72 -6.85
C GLY A 59 -13.92 -0.35 -6.20
N GLY A 60 -13.59 -0.31 -4.91
CA GLY A 60 -13.34 0.93 -4.19
C GLY A 60 -12.12 1.68 -4.70
N ARG A 61 -12.03 2.95 -4.37
CA ARG A 61 -10.93 3.83 -4.80
C ARG A 61 -9.79 3.83 -3.79
N TYR A 62 -8.61 4.08 -4.31
CA TYR A 62 -7.40 4.31 -3.52
C TYR A 62 -6.76 5.57 -4.12
N TYR A 63 -6.78 6.69 -3.37
CA TYR A 63 -6.44 7.99 -3.93
C TYR A 63 -6.05 9.01 -2.86
N GLU A 64 -5.52 10.14 -3.32
CA GLU A 64 -5.28 11.31 -2.48
C GLU A 64 -6.19 12.47 -2.86
N ARG A 65 -6.53 13.30 -1.86
CA ARG A 65 -7.20 14.58 -2.07
C ARG A 65 -6.27 15.70 -1.63
N GLY A 66 -6.11 16.72 -2.49
CA GLY A 66 -5.33 17.91 -2.18
C GLY A 66 -6.13 18.92 -1.38
N VAL A 67 -5.43 19.86 -0.75
CA VAL A 67 -6.05 20.96 0.00
C VAL A 67 -6.92 21.87 -0.87
N ASP A 68 -6.70 21.86 -2.18
CA ASP A 68 -7.49 22.61 -3.17
C ASP A 68 -8.69 21.81 -3.69
N GLY A 69 -8.94 20.61 -3.15
CA GLY A 69 -10.02 19.73 -3.57
C GLY A 69 -9.69 18.84 -4.76
N SER A 70 -8.52 18.99 -5.37
CA SER A 70 -8.08 18.10 -6.46
C SER A 70 -7.87 16.68 -5.97
N GLU A 71 -8.08 15.69 -6.85
CA GLU A 71 -7.89 14.29 -6.52
C GLU A 71 -6.88 13.66 -7.47
N CYS A 72 -6.08 12.74 -6.93
CA CYS A 72 -5.12 11.96 -7.71
C CYS A 72 -5.27 10.49 -7.35
N GLU A 73 -5.59 9.67 -8.33
CA GLU A 73 -5.75 8.22 -8.11
C GLU A 73 -4.38 7.58 -7.86
N TRP A 74 -4.37 6.59 -6.97
CA TRP A 74 -3.21 5.74 -6.69
C TRP A 74 -3.45 4.30 -7.14
N GLY A 75 -4.71 3.88 -7.18
CA GLY A 75 -5.07 2.53 -7.53
C GLY A 75 -6.54 2.25 -7.29
N GLN A 76 -6.86 0.97 -7.13
CA GLN A 76 -8.22 0.54 -6.84
C GLN A 76 -8.23 -0.76 -6.06
N VAL A 77 -9.29 -0.97 -5.28
CA VAL A 77 -9.45 -2.20 -4.50
C VAL A 77 -9.93 -3.32 -5.43
N LEU A 78 -9.15 -4.41 -5.51
CA LEU A 78 -9.46 -5.56 -6.35
C LEU A 78 -10.34 -6.58 -5.61
N ALA A 79 -10.11 -6.74 -4.30
CA ALA A 79 -10.87 -7.66 -3.47
C ALA A 79 -10.89 -7.14 -2.03
N CYS A 80 -11.99 -7.37 -1.34
CA CYS A 80 -12.11 -6.96 0.06
C CYS A 80 -12.99 -7.95 0.80
N ASP A 81 -12.43 -8.55 1.85
CA ASP A 81 -13.11 -9.53 2.70
C ASP A 81 -12.93 -9.12 4.16
N PRO A 82 -13.73 -8.13 4.65
CA PRO A 82 -13.58 -7.64 6.02
C PRO A 82 -13.95 -8.71 7.06
N PRO A 83 -13.25 -8.78 8.18
CA PRO A 83 -12.06 -8.01 8.57
C PRO A 83 -10.76 -8.75 8.29
N HIS A 84 -10.73 -9.67 7.31
CA HIS A 84 -9.63 -10.62 7.12
C HIS A 84 -8.62 -10.21 6.06
N ARG A 85 -9.07 -9.53 4.99
CA ARG A 85 -8.23 -9.40 3.81
C ARG A 85 -8.66 -8.24 2.93
N ILE A 86 -7.67 -7.54 2.35
CA ILE A 86 -7.89 -6.56 1.27
C ILE A 86 -6.77 -6.70 0.25
N VAL A 87 -7.10 -6.60 -1.04
CA VAL A 87 -6.16 -6.60 -2.15
C VAL A 87 -6.35 -5.32 -2.95
N VAL A 88 -5.27 -4.58 -3.15
CA VAL A 88 -5.30 -3.26 -3.77
C VAL A 88 -4.34 -3.23 -4.96
N ALA A 89 -4.84 -2.78 -6.11
CA ALA A 89 -3.98 -2.52 -7.27
C ALA A 89 -3.20 -1.24 -7.02
N TRP A 90 -1.89 -1.32 -7.20
CA TRP A 90 -0.97 -0.20 -7.06
C TRP A 90 -0.67 0.34 -8.46
N GLN A 91 -1.28 1.48 -8.80
CA GLN A 91 -1.18 2.09 -10.13
C GLN A 91 -0.23 3.29 -10.15
N ILE A 92 0.76 3.29 -9.27
CA ILE A 92 1.80 4.31 -9.23
C ILE A 92 3.07 3.68 -9.78
N THR A 93 3.64 4.29 -10.82
CA THR A 93 4.91 3.84 -11.41
C THR A 93 5.98 4.93 -11.27
N ALA A 94 7.25 4.52 -11.41
CA ALA A 94 8.36 5.46 -11.38
C ALA A 94 8.70 5.89 -12.81
N ASN A 95 8.74 7.20 -13.01
CA ASN A 95 9.27 7.84 -14.20
C ASN A 95 10.66 8.42 -13.84
N ALA A 96 11.45 8.90 -14.81
CA ALA A 96 12.85 9.29 -14.61
C ALA A 96 13.10 10.12 -13.33
N ASP A 97 12.22 11.05 -13.00
CA ASP A 97 12.41 11.98 -11.89
C ASP A 97 11.24 12.02 -10.90
N ALA A 98 10.19 11.20 -11.12
CA ALA A 98 8.98 11.28 -10.30
C ALA A 98 8.19 9.98 -10.32
N TRP A 99 7.36 9.81 -9.30
CA TRP A 99 6.35 8.75 -9.28
C TRP A 99 5.04 9.34 -9.80
N VAL A 100 4.39 8.61 -10.68
CA VAL A 100 3.20 9.07 -11.40
C VAL A 100 2.13 7.98 -11.44
N TYR A 101 0.86 8.40 -11.55
CA TYR A 101 -0.25 7.49 -11.75
C TYR A 101 -0.23 6.93 -13.17
N ASP A 102 -0.38 5.61 -13.31
CA ASP A 102 -0.53 4.92 -14.58
C ASP A 102 -1.94 4.31 -14.63
N PRO A 103 -2.83 4.83 -15.50
CA PRO A 103 -4.21 4.35 -15.56
C PRO A 103 -4.38 2.94 -16.12
N ASP A 104 -3.34 2.35 -16.70
CA ASP A 104 -3.41 1.00 -17.27
C ASP A 104 -3.30 -0.06 -16.18
N LEU A 105 -4.42 -0.64 -15.79
CA LEU A 105 -4.49 -1.64 -14.73
C LEU A 105 -3.63 -2.88 -15.03
N SER A 106 -3.42 -3.21 -16.31
CA SER A 106 -2.59 -4.37 -16.68
C SER A 106 -1.12 -4.18 -16.30
N ARG A 107 -0.68 -2.94 -16.10
CA ARG A 107 0.68 -2.61 -15.65
C ARG A 107 0.77 -2.37 -14.16
N ALA A 108 -0.31 -2.54 -13.42
CA ALA A 108 -0.30 -2.33 -11.98
C ALA A 108 0.33 -3.51 -11.24
N SER A 109 1.10 -3.22 -10.20
CA SER A 109 1.39 -4.20 -9.16
C SER A 109 0.21 -4.26 -8.20
N GLU A 110 0.30 -5.08 -7.17
CA GLU A 110 -0.77 -5.16 -6.18
C GLU A 110 -0.20 -5.46 -4.81
N PHE A 111 -0.86 -4.95 -3.77
CA PHE A 111 -0.54 -5.37 -2.41
C PHE A 111 -1.76 -6.00 -1.75
N GLU A 112 -1.47 -7.04 -1.00
CA GLU A 112 -2.46 -7.77 -0.22
C GLU A 112 -2.13 -7.64 1.25
N VAL A 113 -3.15 -7.39 2.07
CA VAL A 113 -2.99 -7.31 3.52
C VAL A 113 -3.93 -8.32 4.17
N ASN A 114 -3.37 -9.19 5.01
CA ASN A 114 -4.11 -10.19 5.77
C ASN A 114 -4.05 -9.83 7.25
N PHE A 115 -5.20 -9.92 7.92
CA PHE A 115 -5.37 -9.58 9.33
C PHE A 115 -5.67 -10.87 10.08
N ARG A 116 -4.66 -11.37 10.82
CA ARG A 116 -4.76 -12.67 11.52
C ARG A 116 -4.80 -12.45 13.02
N GLU A 117 -6.00 -12.55 13.59
CA GLU A 117 -6.16 -12.42 15.04
C GLU A 117 -5.47 -13.58 15.75
N GLN A 118 -4.73 -13.24 16.79
CA GLN A 118 -3.98 -14.18 17.59
C GLN A 118 -4.79 -14.59 18.83
N PRO A 119 -4.46 -15.73 19.48
CA PRO A 119 -5.18 -16.18 20.69
C PRO A 119 -5.20 -15.17 21.83
N ASP A 120 -4.21 -14.26 21.89
CA ASP A 120 -4.14 -13.23 22.93
C ASP A 120 -4.95 -11.96 22.60
N GLY A 121 -5.70 -11.96 21.49
CA GLY A 121 -6.51 -10.82 21.07
C GLY A 121 -5.76 -9.77 20.25
N GLN A 122 -4.46 -9.94 20.05
CA GLN A 122 -3.70 -9.10 19.12
C GLN A 122 -3.92 -9.57 17.69
N THR A 123 -3.59 -8.73 16.73
CA THR A 123 -3.70 -9.08 15.31
C THR A 123 -2.35 -8.95 14.61
N ARG A 124 -1.95 -9.99 13.90
CA ARG A 124 -0.80 -9.94 13.01
C ARG A 124 -1.29 -9.42 11.66
N VAL A 125 -0.69 -8.33 11.20
CA VAL A 125 -1.01 -7.67 9.95
C VAL A 125 0.12 -7.96 8.97
N GLU A 126 -0.17 -8.74 7.93
CA GLU A 126 0.82 -9.22 6.98
C GLU A 126 0.56 -8.60 5.62
N LEU A 127 1.55 -7.89 5.08
CA LEU A 127 1.46 -7.26 3.77
C LEU A 127 2.41 -7.95 2.79
N GLU A 128 1.91 -8.22 1.59
CA GLU A 128 2.71 -8.66 0.45
C GLU A 128 2.42 -7.77 -0.74
N HIS A 129 3.45 -7.12 -1.28
CA HIS A 129 3.36 -6.34 -2.51
C HIS A 129 4.06 -7.13 -3.62
N ARG A 130 3.33 -7.49 -4.65
CA ARG A 130 3.75 -8.44 -5.68
C ARG A 130 3.49 -7.94 -7.08
N ASN A 131 4.03 -8.65 -8.06
CA ASN A 131 3.88 -8.35 -9.49
C ASN A 131 4.48 -6.99 -9.87
N ILE A 132 5.52 -6.58 -9.17
CA ILE A 132 6.15 -5.26 -9.34
C ILE A 132 6.75 -5.11 -10.76
N GLY A 133 7.19 -6.22 -11.35
CA GLY A 133 7.71 -6.22 -12.71
C GLY A 133 6.73 -5.72 -13.78
N ARG A 134 5.43 -5.72 -13.49
CA ARG A 134 4.41 -5.21 -14.41
C ARG A 134 4.59 -3.72 -14.71
N HIS A 135 5.23 -2.96 -13.81
CA HIS A 135 5.52 -1.55 -14.04
C HIS A 135 6.54 -1.30 -15.16
N GLY A 136 7.17 -2.36 -15.67
CA GLY A 136 8.11 -2.23 -16.80
C GLY A 136 9.33 -1.40 -16.43
N ALA A 137 9.57 -0.32 -17.17
CA ALA A 137 10.75 0.52 -16.95
C ALA A 137 10.78 1.16 -15.55
N GLY A 138 9.61 1.38 -14.94
CA GLY A 138 9.51 1.94 -13.59
C GLY A 138 9.67 0.93 -12.47
N ALA A 139 9.70 -0.37 -12.78
CA ALA A 139 9.65 -1.42 -11.77
C ALA A 139 10.79 -1.36 -10.75
N ALA A 140 12.01 -1.11 -11.20
CA ALA A 140 13.17 -1.04 -10.31
C ALA A 140 13.03 0.09 -9.28
N GLY A 141 12.58 1.26 -9.72
CA GLY A 141 12.37 2.41 -8.82
C GLY A 141 11.26 2.15 -7.81
N ILE A 142 10.17 1.53 -8.24
CA ILE A 142 9.06 1.17 -7.34
C ILE A 142 9.55 0.12 -6.33
N HIS A 143 10.18 -0.95 -6.78
CA HIS A 143 10.69 -2.01 -5.90
C HIS A 143 11.61 -1.45 -4.82
N GLN A 144 12.55 -0.61 -5.22
CA GLN A 144 13.50 0.01 -4.30
C GLN A 144 12.79 0.92 -3.29
N GLY A 145 11.85 1.73 -3.76
CA GLY A 145 11.15 2.70 -2.91
C GLY A 145 10.23 2.03 -1.90
N ILE A 146 9.37 1.13 -2.34
CA ILE A 146 8.39 0.49 -1.44
C ILE A 146 9.02 -0.53 -0.50
N GLY A 147 10.18 -1.10 -0.86
CA GLY A 147 10.89 -2.05 -0.03
C GLY A 147 11.88 -1.42 0.95
N GLY A 148 12.18 -0.14 0.77
CA GLY A 148 13.12 0.60 1.61
C GLY A 148 12.49 1.13 2.89
N PRO A 149 13.29 1.81 3.75
CA PRO A 149 12.80 2.32 5.04
C PRO A 149 11.71 3.39 4.91
N GLY A 150 11.64 4.10 3.79
CA GLY A 150 10.54 5.02 3.49
C GLY A 150 9.33 4.35 2.85
N GLY A 151 9.41 3.05 2.56
CA GLY A 151 8.34 2.25 1.98
C GLY A 151 7.56 1.48 3.04
N TRP A 152 7.08 0.29 2.68
CA TRP A 152 6.21 -0.50 3.54
C TRP A 152 6.76 -0.75 4.95
N PRO A 153 8.07 -1.04 5.15
CA PRO A 153 8.57 -1.20 6.52
C PRO A 153 8.27 0.01 7.42
N GLY A 154 8.63 1.21 6.99
CA GLY A 154 8.35 2.43 7.76
C GLY A 154 6.88 2.77 7.86
N ILE A 155 6.14 2.56 6.78
CA ILE A 155 4.69 2.82 6.71
C ILE A 155 3.94 1.93 7.70
N LEU A 156 4.23 0.62 7.73
CA LEU A 156 3.57 -0.31 8.64
C LEU A 156 3.99 -0.11 10.10
N GLU A 157 5.24 0.31 10.35
CA GLU A 157 5.64 0.69 11.70
C GLU A 157 4.84 1.90 12.20
N ASN A 158 4.55 2.85 11.30
CA ASN A 158 3.72 4.00 11.65
C ASN A 158 2.28 3.58 11.94
N TYR A 159 1.73 2.67 11.15
CA TYR A 159 0.42 2.07 11.41
C TYR A 159 0.40 1.38 12.79
N ALA A 160 1.43 0.60 13.10
CA ALA A 160 1.52 -0.11 14.38
C ALA A 160 1.57 0.86 15.56
N LYS A 161 2.30 1.96 15.45
CA LYS A 161 2.35 3.00 16.48
C LYS A 161 0.98 3.62 16.72
N THR A 162 0.26 3.92 15.64
CA THR A 162 -1.09 4.48 15.74
C THR A 162 -2.05 3.49 16.39
N ALA A 163 -1.95 2.21 16.01
CA ALA A 163 -2.75 1.14 16.60
C ALA A 163 -2.49 1.01 18.12
N ALA A 164 -1.23 1.13 18.53
CA ALA A 164 -0.86 1.02 19.96
C ALA A 164 -1.37 2.20 20.79
N ALA A 165 -1.60 3.34 20.16
CA ALA A 165 -2.13 4.54 20.83
C ALA A 165 -3.66 4.63 20.76
N ALA A 166 -4.30 3.71 20.07
CA ALA A 166 -5.75 3.73 19.87
C ALA A 166 -6.51 3.22 21.10
#